data_d1c1d1f7fd76064fe0230be34b3c6842
#
_entry.id   d1c1d1f7fd76064fe0230be34b3c6842
#
_cell.length_a   1.000
_cell.length_b   1.000
_cell.length_c   1.000
_cell.angle_alpha   90.00
_cell.angle_beta   90.00
_cell.angle_gamma   90.00
#
_symmetry.space_group_name_H-M   'P 1'
#
loop_
_entity.id
_entity.type
_entity.pdbx_description
1 polymer ?
#
loop_
_entity_poly.entity_id
_entity_poly.type
_entity_poly.pdbx_seq_one_letter_code
_entity_poly.pdbx_strand_id
1 'polypeptide(L)'
;MVEAAALGRSTRQLWHRVCSVPCATNGAAGLPGHLKVLLADSDPDRLTLLERRLAGIGDTVILRVPVGRSLIDAVPELAPDVIIVDMARPDRDGLDDLRRVSTDNPRPIVMFVDRDDRAFMEAAIAAGVSSYNVVGTNFPDIKPIVMAAVAIFRKYQQVANDLTKANATLLEHETINRAKSMLMRQRNIDEPQAYRWMRRRAMSESRRIGDIAAELLASEGKAPR
;
A
#
# COMPACT_ATOMS: atom_id res chain seq x y z
N MET A 1 -24.50 -5.89 45.53
CA MET A 1 -25.29 -4.76 44.98
C MET A 1 -24.34 -3.58 44.79
N VAL A 2 -24.30 -3.03 43.57
CA VAL A 2 -23.63 -1.76 43.22
C VAL A 2 -22.07 -1.87 43.21
N GLU A 3 -21.30 -1.72 42.16
CA GLU A 3 -21.36 -0.80 40.98
C GLU A 3 -20.39 -1.32 39.90
N ALA A 4 -20.88 -1.64 38.74
CA ALA A 4 -20.07 -1.94 37.57
C ALA A 4 -20.68 -1.21 36.38
N ALA A 5 -20.45 0.08 36.28
CA ALA A 5 -20.79 0.84 35.11
C ALA A 5 -20.08 2.22 35.15
N ALA A 6 -18.88 2.33 34.57
CA ALA A 6 -18.34 3.57 34.03
C ALA A 6 -16.88 3.41 33.54
N LEU A 7 -16.63 2.64 32.50
CA LEU A 7 -15.34 2.70 31.76
C LEU A 7 -15.57 2.33 30.28
N GLY A 8 -16.45 3.04 29.62
CA GLY A 8 -16.85 2.68 28.25
C GLY A 8 -17.04 3.83 27.28
N ARG A 9 -16.45 5.02 27.48
CA ARG A 9 -16.61 6.12 26.48
C ARG A 9 -15.42 7.05 26.26
N SER A 10 -14.24 6.75 26.77
CA SER A 10 -13.09 7.65 26.63
C SER A 10 -12.02 7.21 25.61
N THR A 11 -12.03 5.98 25.17
CA THR A 11 -11.00 5.46 24.25
C THR A 11 -11.30 5.72 22.77
N ARG A 12 -12.54 6.04 22.39
CA ARG A 12 -12.89 6.30 20.97
C ARG A 12 -12.58 7.71 20.49
N GLN A 13 -12.42 8.68 21.37
CA GLN A 13 -12.13 10.07 20.98
C GLN A 13 -10.64 10.42 20.92
N LEU A 14 -9.76 9.60 21.47
CA LEU A 14 -8.31 9.79 21.37
C LEU A 14 -7.72 9.30 20.03
N TRP A 15 -8.39 8.39 19.34
CA TRP A 15 -7.91 7.80 18.09
C TRP A 15 -8.09 8.69 16.85
N HIS A 16 -9.03 9.65 16.87
CA HIS A 16 -9.22 10.57 15.75
C HIS A 16 -8.16 11.66 15.60
N ARG A 17 -7.24 11.79 16.54
CA ARG A 17 -6.19 12.81 16.49
C ARG A 17 -4.81 12.32 16.05
N VAL A 18 -4.62 11.03 15.90
CA VAL A 18 -3.32 10.42 15.53
C VAL A 18 -3.27 9.96 14.06
N CYS A 19 -4.42 9.82 13.40
CA CYS A 19 -4.50 9.40 11.99
C CYS A 19 -4.54 10.55 10.98
N SER A 20 -3.97 11.69 11.30
CA SER A 20 -3.76 12.79 10.34
C SER A 20 -2.27 12.96 10.04
N VAL A 21 -1.60 11.88 9.65
CA VAL A 21 -0.31 12.01 8.97
C VAL A 21 -0.63 12.12 7.48
N PRO A 22 -0.49 13.31 6.86
CA PRO A 22 -0.57 13.40 5.42
C PRO A 22 0.54 12.54 4.85
N CYS A 23 0.22 11.75 3.84
CA CYS A 23 1.20 11.09 2.99
C CYS A 23 2.09 12.19 2.38
N ALA A 24 3.17 12.54 3.08
CA ALA A 24 4.09 13.59 2.66
C ALA A 24 4.83 13.09 1.43
N THR A 25 4.45 13.70 0.35
CA THR A 25 5.14 13.76 -0.94
C THR A 25 6.59 14.24 -0.76
N ASN A 26 7.46 13.60 -1.52
CA ASN A 26 8.66 14.13 -2.15
C ASN A 26 9.96 14.30 -1.35
N GLY A 27 10.99 13.79 -2.01
CA GLY A 27 12.36 14.23 -1.91
C GLY A 27 13.26 13.17 -1.30
N ALA A 28 14.38 12.93 -1.96
CA ALA A 28 15.50 12.13 -1.49
C ALA A 28 15.83 12.46 -0.01
N ALA A 29 15.10 11.86 0.90
CA ALA A 29 15.29 11.98 2.32
C ALA A 29 15.53 10.58 2.87
N GLY A 30 16.56 10.49 3.69
CA GLY A 30 16.89 9.29 4.45
C GLY A 30 15.67 8.67 5.13
N LEU A 31 15.83 7.47 5.62
CA LEU A 31 14.82 6.78 6.42
C LEU A 31 14.25 7.75 7.48
N PRO A 32 12.94 7.66 7.76
CA PRO A 32 12.36 8.37 8.90
C PRO A 32 13.20 8.08 10.15
N GLY A 33 13.33 9.04 11.06
CA GLY A 33 14.21 8.96 12.22
C GLY A 33 14.06 7.70 13.08
N HIS A 34 12.95 6.95 12.91
CA HIS A 34 12.71 5.66 13.54
C HIS A 34 12.14 4.68 12.52
N LEU A 35 12.85 3.59 12.23
CA LEU A 35 12.37 2.51 11.37
C LEU A 35 11.59 1.49 12.21
N LYS A 36 10.30 1.32 11.93
CA LYS A 36 9.46 0.30 12.58
C LYS A 36 9.59 -1.03 11.85
N VAL A 37 10.18 -2.01 12.47
CA VAL A 37 10.37 -3.36 11.93
C VAL A 37 9.44 -4.32 12.65
N LEU A 38 8.53 -4.96 11.90
CA LEU A 38 7.68 -6.03 12.44
C LEU A 38 8.33 -7.37 12.18
N LEU A 39 8.58 -8.12 13.25
CA LEU A 39 9.11 -9.48 13.19
C LEU A 39 7.96 -10.48 13.29
N ALA A 40 7.89 -11.39 12.32
CA ALA A 40 6.97 -12.50 12.28
C ALA A 40 7.76 -13.83 12.21
N ASP A 41 7.84 -14.51 13.33
CA ASP A 41 8.41 -15.85 13.48
C ASP A 41 7.68 -16.59 14.60
N SER A 42 7.64 -17.91 14.51
CA SER A 42 7.10 -18.78 15.54
C SER A 42 8.15 -19.21 16.59
N ASP A 43 9.44 -19.02 16.29
CA ASP A 43 10.56 -19.42 17.15
C ASP A 43 11.07 -18.21 17.98
N PRO A 44 10.92 -18.21 19.31
CA PRO A 44 11.35 -17.12 20.18
C PRO A 44 12.87 -16.92 20.21
N ASP A 45 13.66 -17.97 20.02
CA ASP A 45 15.12 -17.86 20.02
C ASP A 45 15.61 -17.17 18.76
N ARG A 46 15.01 -17.48 17.63
CA ARG A 46 15.27 -16.82 16.32
C ARG A 46 14.86 -15.36 16.37
N LEU A 47 13.69 -15.04 16.92
CA LEU A 47 13.26 -13.66 17.14
C LEU A 47 14.27 -12.86 17.96
N THR A 48 14.77 -13.44 19.04
CA THR A 48 15.78 -12.79 19.89
C THR A 48 17.11 -12.55 19.14
N LEU A 49 17.51 -13.49 18.28
CA LEU A 49 18.71 -13.32 17.45
C LEU A 49 18.52 -12.18 16.42
N LEU A 50 17.38 -12.15 15.74
CA LEU A 50 17.03 -11.09 14.79
C LEU A 50 17.00 -9.72 15.47
N GLU A 51 16.39 -9.60 16.64
CA GLU A 51 16.39 -8.36 17.41
C GLU A 51 17.77 -7.83 17.74
N ARG A 52 18.66 -8.70 18.21
CA ARG A 52 20.05 -8.32 18.50
C ARG A 52 20.79 -7.81 17.25
N ARG A 53 20.52 -8.41 16.09
CA ARG A 53 21.10 -7.97 14.81
C ARG A 53 20.51 -6.67 14.31
N LEU A 54 19.22 -6.46 14.53
CA LEU A 54 18.52 -5.22 14.16
C LEU A 54 18.85 -4.04 15.09
N ALA A 55 19.18 -4.29 16.35
CA ALA A 55 19.55 -3.25 17.30
C ALA A 55 20.75 -2.38 16.88
N GLY A 56 21.57 -2.87 15.91
CA GLY A 56 22.64 -2.09 15.26
C GLY A 56 22.19 -1.17 14.13
N ILE A 57 20.91 -1.14 13.78
CA ILE A 57 20.34 -0.35 12.67
C ILE A 57 19.75 0.95 13.22
N GLY A 58 20.58 1.87 13.71
CA GLY A 58 20.13 3.22 14.14
C GLY A 58 18.92 3.21 15.08
N ASP A 59 18.04 4.18 14.96
CA ASP A 59 16.77 4.29 15.70
C ASP A 59 15.71 3.33 15.15
N THR A 60 15.87 2.04 15.42
CA THR A 60 14.91 1.00 14.97
C THR A 60 13.97 0.62 16.11
N VAL A 61 12.66 0.72 15.86
CA VAL A 61 11.62 0.20 16.77
C VAL A 61 11.25 -1.20 16.31
N ILE A 62 11.53 -2.20 17.13
CA ILE A 62 11.22 -3.61 16.84
C ILE A 62 9.88 -3.94 17.44
N LEU A 63 8.98 -4.48 16.60
CA LEU A 63 7.66 -4.94 16.96
C LEU A 63 7.60 -6.46 16.73
N ARG A 64 6.87 -7.17 17.54
CA ARG A 64 6.59 -8.61 17.34
C ARG A 64 5.12 -8.80 17.01
N VAL A 65 4.81 -9.79 16.20
CA VAL A 65 3.42 -10.22 16.05
C VAL A 65 2.96 -10.80 17.40
N PRO A 66 1.87 -10.28 17.98
CA PRO A 66 1.37 -10.80 19.26
C PRO A 66 0.99 -12.27 19.16
N VAL A 67 1.25 -13.04 20.23
CA VAL A 67 0.89 -14.47 20.30
C VAL A 67 -0.61 -14.66 20.04
N GLY A 68 -0.95 -15.58 19.14
CA GLY A 68 -2.34 -15.87 18.78
C GLY A 68 -2.99 -14.87 17.80
N ARG A 69 -2.23 -13.92 17.27
CA ARG A 69 -2.71 -12.99 16.21
C ARG A 69 -2.08 -13.32 14.87
N SER A 70 -2.85 -13.10 13.79
CA SER A 70 -2.32 -13.23 12.44
C SER A 70 -1.52 -11.99 12.03
N LEU A 71 -0.65 -12.14 11.05
CA LEU A 71 0.07 -11.04 10.44
C LEU A 71 -0.90 -10.03 9.79
N ILE A 72 -2.01 -10.52 9.25
CA ILE A 72 -3.06 -9.71 8.62
C ILE A 72 -3.66 -8.70 9.60
N ASP A 73 -3.88 -9.12 10.85
CA ASP A 73 -4.46 -8.25 11.89
C ASP A 73 -3.42 -7.30 12.49
N ALA A 74 -2.18 -7.77 12.63
CA ALA A 74 -1.10 -7.02 13.27
C ALA A 74 -0.59 -5.85 12.40
N VAL A 75 -0.49 -6.03 11.08
CA VAL A 75 0.09 -5.02 10.17
C VAL A 75 -0.71 -3.71 10.14
N PRO A 76 -2.05 -3.70 10.00
CA PRO A 76 -2.82 -2.46 10.05
C PRO A 76 -2.73 -1.72 11.39
N GLU A 77 -2.67 -2.47 12.50
CA GLU A 77 -2.63 -1.91 13.85
C GLU A 77 -1.27 -1.31 14.18
N LEU A 78 -0.19 -2.04 13.90
CA LEU A 78 1.18 -1.65 14.24
C LEU A 78 1.78 -0.67 13.23
N ALA A 79 1.26 -0.66 12.00
CA ALA A 79 1.72 0.19 10.89
C ALA A 79 3.26 0.16 10.72
N PRO A 80 3.88 -1.03 10.48
CA PRO A 80 5.32 -1.15 10.34
C PRO A 80 5.81 -0.55 9.01
N ASP A 81 7.08 -0.14 8.98
CA ASP A 81 7.77 0.32 7.77
C ASP A 81 8.32 -0.86 6.95
N VAL A 82 8.62 -1.96 7.61
CA VAL A 82 9.11 -3.20 7.00
C VAL A 82 8.67 -4.41 7.83
N ILE A 83 8.39 -5.51 7.15
CA ILE A 83 8.05 -6.79 7.77
C ILE A 83 9.21 -7.75 7.52
N ILE A 84 9.71 -8.38 8.56
CA ILE A 84 10.70 -9.46 8.46
C ILE A 84 9.99 -10.76 8.86
N VAL A 85 10.03 -11.71 7.94
CA VAL A 85 9.45 -13.05 8.14
C VAL A 85 10.60 -14.04 8.15
N ASP A 86 10.73 -14.80 9.21
CA ASP A 86 11.68 -15.89 9.30
C ASP A 86 10.91 -17.22 9.28
N MET A 87 11.18 -18.05 8.30
CA MET A 87 10.50 -19.32 8.09
C MET A 87 11.50 -20.47 8.07
N ALA A 88 11.61 -21.20 9.17
CA ALA A 88 12.41 -22.42 9.21
C ALA A 88 11.89 -23.47 8.21
N ARG A 89 10.59 -23.50 7.98
CA ARG A 89 9.93 -24.39 7.00
C ARG A 89 8.95 -23.61 6.14
N PRO A 90 9.05 -23.77 4.81
CA PRO A 90 8.10 -23.19 3.89
C PRO A 90 6.68 -23.71 4.18
N ASP A 91 5.76 -22.80 4.50
CA ASP A 91 4.34 -23.09 4.71
C ASP A 91 3.50 -22.33 3.70
N ARG A 92 2.53 -23.02 3.08
CA ARG A 92 1.62 -22.41 2.09
C ARG A 92 0.65 -21.43 2.74
N ASP A 93 0.17 -21.73 3.94
CA ASP A 93 -0.77 -20.87 4.66
C ASP A 93 -0.11 -19.53 5.00
N GLY A 94 1.16 -19.55 5.38
CA GLY A 94 1.96 -18.34 5.61
C GLY A 94 2.13 -17.49 4.35
N LEU A 95 2.26 -18.10 3.15
CA LEU A 95 2.32 -17.35 1.89
C LEU A 95 0.99 -16.68 1.53
N ASP A 96 -0.14 -17.31 1.84
CA ASP A 96 -1.46 -16.72 1.59
C ASP A 96 -1.71 -15.51 2.50
N ASP A 97 -1.26 -15.56 3.75
CA ASP A 97 -1.29 -14.40 4.66
C ASP A 97 -0.40 -13.26 4.16
N LEU A 98 0.81 -13.57 3.68
CA LEU A 98 1.71 -12.57 3.08
C LEU A 98 1.11 -11.92 1.83
N ARG A 99 0.44 -12.71 0.97
CA ARG A 99 -0.25 -12.19 -0.21
C ARG A 99 -1.36 -11.22 0.16
N ARG A 100 -2.17 -11.54 1.17
CA ARG A 100 -3.22 -10.64 1.68
C ARG A 100 -2.63 -9.36 2.24
N VAL A 101 -1.60 -9.46 3.09
CA VAL A 101 -0.90 -8.28 3.63
C VAL A 101 -0.33 -7.41 2.51
N SER A 102 0.32 -8.03 1.51
CA SER A 102 0.90 -7.30 0.38
C SER A 102 -0.16 -6.59 -0.48
N THR A 103 -1.37 -7.15 -0.56
CA THR A 103 -2.49 -6.57 -1.33
C THR A 103 -3.19 -5.45 -0.55
N ASP A 104 -3.55 -5.70 0.71
CA ASP A 104 -4.41 -4.81 1.49
C ASP A 104 -3.62 -3.70 2.18
N ASN A 105 -2.40 -4.01 2.61
CA ASN A 105 -1.50 -3.09 3.31
C ASN A 105 -0.06 -3.23 2.80
N PRO A 106 0.24 -2.81 1.57
CA PRO A 106 1.53 -3.06 0.93
C PRO A 106 2.70 -2.47 1.73
N ARG A 107 3.60 -3.34 2.18
CA ARG A 107 4.83 -3.05 2.91
C ARG A 107 5.98 -3.87 2.33
N PRO A 108 7.23 -3.40 2.43
CA PRO A 108 8.37 -4.24 2.07
C PRO A 108 8.43 -5.45 3.01
N ILE A 109 8.51 -6.65 2.42
CA ILE A 109 8.59 -7.91 3.14
C ILE A 109 9.96 -8.52 2.85
N VAL A 110 10.74 -8.74 3.89
CA VAL A 110 12.03 -9.44 3.84
C VAL A 110 11.83 -10.82 4.43
N MET A 111 12.09 -11.85 3.64
CA MET A 111 11.95 -13.24 4.07
C MET A 111 13.33 -13.88 4.24
N PHE A 112 13.49 -14.58 5.35
CA PHE A 112 14.63 -15.46 5.62
C PHE A 112 14.13 -16.90 5.67
N VAL A 113 14.90 -17.83 5.05
CA VAL A 113 14.60 -19.26 5.02
C VAL A 113 15.86 -20.08 5.26
N ASP A 114 15.72 -21.26 5.82
CA ASP A 114 16.87 -22.13 6.13
C ASP A 114 17.40 -22.87 4.90
N ARG A 115 16.56 -23.10 3.90
CA ARG A 115 16.89 -23.89 2.72
C ARG A 115 16.48 -23.19 1.45
N ASP A 116 17.30 -23.37 0.43
CA ASP A 116 16.98 -22.93 -0.93
C ASP A 116 15.92 -23.86 -1.54
N ASP A 117 14.79 -23.28 -1.90
CA ASP A 117 13.72 -23.94 -2.68
C ASP A 117 13.24 -22.95 -3.73
N ARG A 118 13.58 -23.25 -4.98
CA ARG A 118 13.27 -22.36 -6.11
C ARG A 118 11.76 -22.19 -6.30
N ALA A 119 10.97 -23.25 -6.16
CA ALA A 119 9.52 -23.17 -6.34
C ALA A 119 8.88 -22.32 -5.24
N PHE A 120 9.37 -22.48 -4.01
CA PHE A 120 8.94 -21.66 -2.89
C PHE A 120 9.38 -20.19 -3.04
N MET A 121 10.60 -19.93 -3.50
CA MET A 121 11.08 -18.59 -3.79
C MET A 121 10.18 -17.86 -4.81
N GLU A 122 9.87 -18.53 -5.93
CA GLU A 122 8.98 -17.97 -6.96
C GLU A 122 7.58 -17.69 -6.40
N ALA A 123 7.03 -18.59 -5.58
CA ALA A 123 5.75 -18.40 -4.90
C ALA A 123 5.78 -17.25 -3.87
N ALA A 124 6.86 -17.11 -3.12
CA ALA A 124 7.05 -16.02 -2.16
C ALA A 124 7.12 -14.64 -2.84
N ILE A 125 7.87 -14.54 -3.94
CA ILE A 125 7.93 -13.31 -4.75
C ILE A 125 6.54 -12.99 -5.33
N ALA A 126 5.82 -13.99 -5.83
CA ALA A 126 4.45 -13.81 -6.33
C ALA A 126 3.45 -13.43 -5.22
N ALA A 127 3.73 -13.76 -3.96
CA ALA A 127 2.97 -13.32 -2.79
C ALA A 127 3.33 -11.90 -2.33
N GLY A 128 4.34 -11.24 -2.94
CA GLY A 128 4.73 -9.86 -2.64
C GLY A 128 5.96 -9.71 -1.75
N VAL A 129 6.73 -10.80 -1.54
CA VAL A 129 8.02 -10.72 -0.83
C VAL A 129 9.00 -9.88 -1.65
N SER A 130 9.57 -8.86 -1.03
CA SER A 130 10.50 -7.91 -1.68
C SER A 130 11.95 -8.39 -1.68
N SER A 131 12.32 -9.25 -0.73
CA SER A 131 13.65 -9.83 -0.62
C SER A 131 13.56 -11.22 -0.02
N TYR A 132 14.07 -12.24 -0.76
CA TYR A 132 14.12 -13.62 -0.32
C TYR A 132 15.60 -13.99 -0.06
N ASN A 133 15.89 -14.46 1.14
CA ASN A 133 17.25 -14.71 1.59
C ASN A 133 17.37 -16.11 2.19
N VAL A 134 18.29 -16.89 1.66
CA VAL A 134 18.63 -18.21 2.22
C VAL A 134 19.69 -18.00 3.30
N VAL A 135 19.36 -18.36 4.52
CA VAL A 135 20.24 -18.22 5.67
C VAL A 135 20.71 -19.60 6.10
N GLY A 136 21.96 -19.91 5.83
CA GLY A 136 22.60 -21.10 6.39
C GLY A 136 22.96 -20.90 7.88
N THR A 137 24.01 -21.56 8.32
CA THR A 137 24.52 -21.47 9.71
C THR A 137 25.05 -20.08 10.10
N ASN A 138 25.36 -19.21 9.12
CA ASN A 138 25.81 -17.83 9.33
C ASN A 138 24.76 -16.86 8.88
N PHE A 139 24.14 -16.14 9.82
CA PHE A 139 23.23 -15.06 9.52
C PHE A 139 23.99 -13.88 8.90
N PRO A 140 23.59 -13.40 7.71
CA PRO A 140 24.23 -12.26 7.07
C PRO A 140 23.99 -10.95 7.87
N ASP A 141 24.66 -9.88 7.48
CA ASP A 141 24.29 -8.55 7.97
C ASP A 141 22.92 -8.16 7.42
N ILE A 142 21.93 -8.05 8.31
CA ILE A 142 20.53 -7.80 7.97
C ILE A 142 20.33 -6.37 7.48
N LYS A 143 21.14 -5.42 7.96
CA LYS A 143 20.98 -4.00 7.66
C LYS A 143 20.97 -3.69 6.15
N PRO A 144 21.97 -4.07 5.35
CA PRO A 144 21.94 -3.79 3.92
C PRO A 144 20.78 -4.49 3.20
N ILE A 145 20.38 -5.67 3.65
CA ILE A 145 19.24 -6.40 3.08
C ILE A 145 17.92 -5.65 3.31
N VAL A 146 17.66 -5.23 4.54
CA VAL A 146 16.46 -4.45 4.89
C VAL A 146 16.44 -3.11 4.15
N MET A 147 17.58 -2.41 4.14
CA MET A 147 17.69 -1.13 3.44
C MET A 147 17.44 -1.25 1.94
N ALA A 148 18.00 -2.27 1.30
CA ALA A 148 17.79 -2.55 -0.11
C ALA A 148 16.32 -2.90 -0.40
N ALA A 149 15.69 -3.77 0.39
CA ALA A 149 14.30 -4.15 0.24
C ALA A 149 13.36 -2.94 0.36
N VAL A 150 13.58 -2.07 1.34
CA VAL A 150 12.81 -0.82 1.50
C VAL A 150 12.99 0.11 0.31
N ALA A 151 14.22 0.29 -0.17
CA ALA A 151 14.50 1.15 -1.32
C ALA A 151 13.86 0.64 -2.62
N ILE A 152 13.97 -0.68 -2.89
CA ILE A 152 13.36 -1.32 -4.06
C ILE A 152 11.85 -1.22 -3.99
N PHE A 153 11.24 -1.52 -2.84
CA PHE A 153 9.80 -1.43 -2.64
C PHE A 153 9.27 0.00 -2.88
N ARG A 154 9.93 1.02 -2.32
CA ARG A 154 9.56 2.43 -2.57
C ARG A 154 9.63 2.79 -4.05
N LYS A 155 10.67 2.34 -4.75
CA LYS A 155 10.79 2.57 -6.19
C LYS A 155 9.69 1.88 -6.98
N TYR A 156 9.36 0.64 -6.63
CA TYR A 156 8.25 -0.09 -7.25
C TYR A 156 6.91 0.61 -7.03
N GLN A 157 6.61 1.02 -5.80
CA GLN A 157 5.39 1.76 -5.48
C GLN A 157 5.29 3.09 -6.24
N GLN A 158 6.40 3.80 -6.38
CA GLN A 158 6.44 5.03 -7.17
C GLN A 158 6.06 4.76 -8.63
N VAL A 159 6.67 3.76 -9.27
CA VAL A 159 6.38 3.39 -10.65
C VAL A 159 4.92 2.95 -10.82
N ALA A 160 4.39 2.14 -9.90
CA ALA A 160 2.99 1.71 -9.92
C ALA A 160 2.01 2.90 -9.80
N ASN A 161 2.30 3.85 -8.91
CA ASN A 161 1.51 5.06 -8.75
C ASN A 161 1.56 5.96 -10.00
N ASP A 162 2.74 6.12 -10.61
CA ASP A 162 2.91 6.92 -11.81
C ASP A 162 2.17 6.30 -13.00
N LEU A 163 2.20 4.97 -13.13
CA LEU A 163 1.43 4.23 -14.14
C LEU A 163 -0.08 4.41 -13.93
N THR A 164 -0.55 4.30 -12.69
CA THR A 164 -1.97 4.51 -12.35
C THR A 164 -2.43 5.92 -12.69
N LYS A 165 -1.63 6.94 -12.38
CA LYS A 165 -1.91 8.34 -12.74
C LYS A 165 -1.93 8.55 -14.26
N ALA A 166 -0.95 7.98 -14.97
CA ALA A 166 -0.90 8.08 -16.44
C ALA A 166 -2.13 7.45 -17.08
N ASN A 167 -2.53 6.25 -16.65
CA ASN A 167 -3.73 5.58 -17.13
C ASN A 167 -5.00 6.38 -16.82
N ALA A 168 -5.14 6.95 -15.62
CA ALA A 168 -6.28 7.79 -15.26
C ALA A 168 -6.36 9.03 -16.18
N THR A 169 -5.23 9.67 -16.48
CA THR A 169 -5.17 10.82 -17.40
C THR A 169 -5.59 10.43 -18.82
N LEU A 170 -5.15 9.28 -19.32
CA LEU A 170 -5.54 8.79 -20.64
C LEU A 170 -7.06 8.55 -20.72
N LEU A 171 -7.63 7.86 -19.72
CA LEU A 171 -9.08 7.61 -19.64
C LEU A 171 -9.89 8.91 -19.55
N GLU A 172 -9.40 9.91 -18.81
CA GLU A 172 -10.04 11.23 -18.74
C GLU A 172 -10.02 11.91 -20.12
N HIS A 173 -8.89 11.90 -20.81
CA HIS A 173 -8.79 12.45 -22.17
C HIS A 173 -9.73 11.77 -23.17
N GLU A 174 -9.81 10.43 -23.13
CA GLU A 174 -10.74 9.67 -23.97
C GLU A 174 -12.20 10.04 -23.67
N THR A 175 -12.55 10.14 -22.40
CA THR A 175 -13.90 10.53 -21.94
C THR A 175 -14.26 11.92 -22.45
N ILE A 176 -13.34 12.89 -22.31
CA ILE A 176 -13.53 14.25 -22.83
C ILE A 176 -13.69 14.26 -24.35
N ASN A 177 -12.89 13.51 -25.08
CA ASN A 177 -12.96 13.44 -26.55
C ASN A 177 -14.28 12.82 -27.03
N ARG A 178 -14.74 11.76 -26.37
CA ARG A 178 -16.06 11.16 -26.66
C ARG A 178 -17.20 12.12 -26.38
N ALA A 179 -17.17 12.84 -25.26
CA ALA A 179 -18.17 13.83 -24.92
C ALA A 179 -18.17 15.02 -25.90
N LYS A 180 -17.00 15.50 -26.35
CA LYS A 180 -16.89 16.50 -27.42
C LYS A 180 -17.56 16.02 -28.71
N SER A 181 -17.21 14.82 -29.17
CA SER A 181 -17.77 14.24 -30.40
C SER A 181 -19.31 14.10 -30.33
N MET A 182 -19.83 13.75 -29.16
CA MET A 182 -21.26 13.68 -28.90
C MET A 182 -21.92 15.07 -28.99
N LEU A 183 -21.38 16.09 -28.29
CA LEU A 183 -21.89 17.46 -28.33
C LEU A 183 -21.85 18.05 -29.75
N MET A 184 -20.77 17.81 -30.52
CA MET A 184 -20.65 18.23 -31.91
C MET A 184 -21.81 17.69 -32.74
N ARG A 185 -22.15 16.39 -32.60
CA ARG A 185 -23.27 15.77 -33.34
C ARG A 185 -24.63 16.28 -32.86
N GLN A 186 -24.85 16.36 -31.54
CA GLN A 186 -26.16 16.73 -30.99
C GLN A 186 -26.51 18.19 -31.20
N ARG A 187 -25.52 19.09 -31.19
CA ARG A 187 -25.75 20.56 -31.23
C ARG A 187 -25.30 21.19 -32.52
N ASN A 188 -24.78 20.40 -33.46
CA ASN A 188 -24.22 20.86 -34.72
C ASN A 188 -23.18 22.00 -34.54
N ILE A 189 -22.23 21.80 -33.61
CA ILE A 189 -21.17 22.76 -33.28
C ILE A 189 -19.80 22.15 -33.56
N ASP A 190 -18.78 23.02 -33.70
CA ASP A 190 -17.40 22.60 -33.91
C ASP A 190 -16.72 22.13 -32.57
N GLU A 191 -15.55 21.52 -32.69
CA GLU A 191 -14.80 21.02 -31.54
C GLU A 191 -14.42 22.13 -30.54
N PRO A 192 -13.89 23.28 -30.94
CA PRO A 192 -13.62 24.40 -30.03
C PRO A 192 -14.86 24.89 -29.29
N GLN A 193 -16.03 24.89 -29.90
CA GLN A 193 -17.30 25.29 -29.31
C GLN A 193 -17.76 24.23 -28.30
N ALA A 194 -17.64 22.94 -28.62
CA ALA A 194 -17.96 21.85 -27.72
C ALA A 194 -17.10 21.90 -26.45
N TYR A 195 -15.79 22.06 -26.61
CA TYR A 195 -14.86 22.19 -25.47
C TYR A 195 -15.16 23.42 -24.61
N ARG A 196 -15.40 24.59 -25.23
CA ARG A 196 -15.78 25.82 -24.48
C ARG A 196 -17.09 25.66 -23.72
N TRP A 197 -18.06 24.92 -24.27
CA TRP A 197 -19.31 24.64 -23.60
C TRP A 197 -19.08 23.79 -22.34
N MET A 198 -18.34 22.68 -22.46
CA MET A 198 -18.00 21.81 -21.33
C MET A 198 -17.22 22.56 -20.25
N ARG A 199 -16.23 23.36 -20.64
CA ARG A 199 -15.42 24.16 -19.72
C ARG A 199 -16.27 25.19 -18.96
N ARG A 200 -17.18 25.91 -19.63
CA ARG A 200 -18.09 26.87 -18.95
C ARG A 200 -18.97 26.16 -17.93
N ARG A 201 -19.52 25.00 -18.26
CA ARG A 201 -20.32 24.20 -17.36
C ARG A 201 -19.51 23.71 -16.15
N ALA A 202 -18.32 23.22 -16.38
CA ALA A 202 -17.40 22.80 -15.32
C ALA A 202 -17.07 23.94 -14.36
N MET A 203 -16.82 25.15 -14.88
CA MET A 203 -16.57 26.34 -14.05
C MET A 203 -17.82 26.78 -13.27
N SER A 204 -19.01 26.78 -13.88
CA SER A 204 -20.26 27.17 -13.21
C SER A 204 -20.66 26.19 -12.09
N GLU A 205 -20.32 24.90 -12.23
CA GLU A 205 -20.64 23.85 -11.26
C GLU A 205 -19.47 23.56 -10.29
N SER A 206 -18.32 24.26 -10.43
CA SER A 206 -17.10 24.02 -9.66
C SER A 206 -16.65 22.56 -9.70
N ARG A 207 -16.76 21.92 -10.86
CA ARG A 207 -16.43 20.51 -11.12
C ARG A 207 -15.32 20.39 -12.17
N ARG A 208 -14.68 19.22 -12.24
CA ARG A 208 -13.70 18.94 -13.28
C ARG A 208 -14.38 18.73 -14.63
N ILE A 209 -13.69 19.09 -15.71
CA ILE A 209 -14.21 18.90 -17.07
C ILE A 209 -14.45 17.41 -17.41
N GLY A 210 -13.63 16.51 -16.84
CA GLY A 210 -13.80 15.07 -16.95
C GLY A 210 -15.12 14.58 -16.33
N ASP A 211 -15.53 15.15 -15.18
CA ASP A 211 -16.80 14.80 -14.52
C ASP A 211 -17.99 15.21 -15.36
N ILE A 212 -17.94 16.41 -15.97
CA ILE A 212 -18.97 16.89 -16.89
C ILE A 212 -19.03 16.01 -18.16
N ALA A 213 -17.88 15.58 -18.65
CA ALA A 213 -17.82 14.68 -19.80
C ALA A 213 -18.45 13.31 -19.51
N ALA A 214 -18.15 12.73 -18.34
CA ALA A 214 -18.72 11.46 -17.90
C ALA A 214 -20.24 11.55 -17.72
N GLU A 215 -20.74 12.65 -17.12
CA GLU A 215 -22.18 12.90 -16.95
C GLU A 215 -22.90 13.01 -18.30
N LEU A 216 -22.34 13.73 -19.24
CA LEU A 216 -22.89 13.86 -20.60
C LEU A 216 -23.04 12.51 -21.28
N LEU A 217 -22.00 11.67 -21.23
CA LEU A 217 -22.04 10.33 -21.82
C LEU A 217 -23.04 9.41 -21.12
N ALA A 218 -23.18 9.53 -19.80
CA ALA A 218 -24.17 8.76 -19.04
C ALA A 218 -25.61 9.16 -19.37
N SER A 219 -25.84 10.43 -19.73
CA SER A 219 -27.16 10.94 -20.13
C SER A 219 -27.58 10.48 -21.53
N GLU A 220 -26.64 10.25 -22.44
CA GLU A 220 -26.92 9.71 -23.78
C GLU A 220 -27.52 8.29 -23.72
N GLY A 221 -27.04 7.46 -22.78
CA GLY A 221 -27.58 6.09 -22.58
C GLY A 221 -28.98 6.02 -21.97
N LYS A 222 -29.53 7.15 -21.51
CA LYS A 222 -30.85 7.24 -20.88
C LYS A 222 -31.93 7.92 -21.73
N ALA A 223 -31.64 8.24 -23.01
CA ALA A 223 -32.66 8.78 -23.88
C ALA A 223 -33.77 7.72 -24.08
N PRO A 224 -35.04 8.06 -23.82
CA PRO A 224 -36.15 7.12 -24.04
C PRO A 224 -36.25 6.82 -25.52
N ARG A 225 -36.43 5.53 -25.86
CA ARG A 225 -36.80 5.05 -27.19
C ARG A 225 -38.17 5.56 -27.58
#